data_0f5edd6d80add4bf480a44b4835f68e9
#
_entry.id   0f5edd6d80add4bf480a44b4835f68e9
#
_cell.length_a   1.000
_cell.length_b   1.000
_cell.length_c   1.000
_cell.angle_alpha   90.00
_cell.angle_beta   90.00
_cell.angle_gamma   90.00
#
_symmetry.space_group_name_H-M   'P 1'
#
loop_
_entity.id
_entity.type
_entity.pdbx_description
1 polymer ?
#
loop_
_entity_poly.entity_id
_entity_poly.type
_entity_poly.pdbx_seq_one_letter_code
_entity_poly.pdbx_strand_id
1 'polypeptide(L)'
;MSPTYITQDIRNMLQVERDVMLSPPVSESDIRKWAIAVYWPDTPPRQFWDADYARNSRWGSIVAPHEFNPFAWPIERREATRLGGPIGKEPGQRVLNGGSTIRYYTPIRPGDVIRSGTKLVEAYEKTGRLGVMMFLISEIAWTNQRGERVKVEHKTSIRY
;
A
#
# COMPACT_ATOMS: atom_id res chain seq x y z
N MET A 1 -23.99 -6.69 27.73
CA MET A 1 -23.53 -6.11 26.46
C MET A 1 -22.19 -6.75 26.11
N SER A 2 -22.05 -7.33 24.94
CA SER A 2 -20.73 -7.82 24.48
C SER A 2 -19.77 -6.61 24.39
N PRO A 3 -18.52 -6.75 24.82
CA PRO A 3 -17.55 -5.66 24.72
C PRO A 3 -17.33 -5.31 23.24
N THR A 4 -17.37 -4.01 22.93
CA THR A 4 -16.99 -3.53 21.59
C THR A 4 -15.49 -3.21 21.57
N TYR A 5 -14.80 -3.63 20.52
CA TYR A 5 -13.41 -3.26 20.25
C TYR A 5 -13.30 -1.97 19.45
N ILE A 6 -14.42 -1.48 18.85
CA ILE A 6 -14.45 -0.20 18.14
C ILE A 6 -14.53 0.94 19.14
N THR A 7 -13.37 1.44 19.54
CA THR A 7 -13.23 2.57 20.47
C THR A 7 -13.59 3.90 19.78
N GLN A 8 -13.75 4.96 20.59
CA GLN A 8 -13.97 6.30 20.05
C GLN A 8 -12.77 6.77 19.20
N ASP A 9 -11.55 6.38 19.57
CA ASP A 9 -10.35 6.71 18.80
C ASP A 9 -10.40 6.09 17.40
N ILE A 10 -10.83 4.84 17.27
CA ILE A 10 -11.03 4.19 15.96
C ILE A 10 -12.09 4.95 15.14
N ARG A 11 -13.19 5.37 15.77
CA ARG A 11 -14.23 6.16 15.09
C ARG A 11 -13.69 7.51 14.61
N ASN A 12 -12.87 8.17 15.42
CA ASN A 12 -12.23 9.45 15.07
C ASN A 12 -11.21 9.32 13.93
N MET A 13 -10.67 8.11 13.70
CA MET A 13 -9.74 7.84 12.62
C MET A 13 -10.42 7.57 11.26
N LEU A 14 -11.74 7.33 11.24
CA LEU A 14 -12.47 7.06 9.99
C LEU A 14 -12.37 8.24 9.04
N GLN A 15 -12.03 7.96 7.78
CA GLN A 15 -11.88 8.92 6.68
C GLN A 15 -10.78 9.98 6.88
N VAL A 16 -9.99 9.89 7.96
CA VAL A 16 -8.85 10.79 8.19
C VAL A 16 -7.61 10.23 7.50
N GLU A 17 -6.99 11.03 6.64
CA GLU A 17 -5.75 10.65 5.98
C GLU A 17 -4.57 10.72 6.95
N ARG A 18 -3.71 9.70 6.88
CA ARG A 18 -2.55 9.51 7.76
C ARG A 18 -1.38 8.92 7.00
N ASP A 19 -0.23 8.85 7.68
CA ASP A 19 0.97 8.18 7.19
C ASP A 19 1.34 8.65 5.77
N VAL A 20 1.18 9.96 5.54
CA VAL A 20 1.48 10.57 4.23
C VAL A 20 2.99 10.51 3.99
N MET A 21 3.37 9.99 2.84
CA MET A 21 4.77 9.89 2.39
C MET A 21 4.91 10.46 0.98
N LEU A 22 6.08 11.00 0.69
CA LEU A 22 6.53 11.36 -0.65
C LEU A 22 7.78 10.56 -0.97
N SER A 23 7.83 9.96 -2.16
CA SER A 23 9.02 9.28 -2.63
C SER A 23 10.06 10.29 -3.15
N PRO A 24 11.34 9.91 -3.20
CA PRO A 24 12.28 10.55 -4.11
C PRO A 24 11.79 10.43 -5.57
N PRO A 25 12.31 11.23 -6.51
CA PRO A 25 12.07 11.00 -7.92
C PRO A 25 12.53 9.59 -8.31
N VAL A 26 11.66 8.85 -8.97
CA VAL A 26 11.93 7.47 -9.41
C VAL A 26 12.98 7.48 -10.50
N SER A 27 14.04 6.69 -10.34
CA SER A 27 15.09 6.54 -11.36
C SER A 27 14.87 5.31 -12.25
N GLU A 28 15.34 5.38 -13.51
CA GLU A 28 15.37 4.20 -14.40
C GLU A 28 16.18 3.06 -13.79
N SER A 29 17.28 3.40 -13.10
CA SER A 29 18.13 2.43 -12.43
C SER A 29 17.39 1.63 -11.37
N ASP A 30 16.51 2.27 -10.59
CA ASP A 30 15.75 1.60 -9.55
C ASP A 30 14.66 0.71 -10.15
N ILE A 31 13.98 1.18 -11.21
CA ILE A 31 13.02 0.35 -11.96
C ILE A 31 13.71 -0.89 -12.52
N ARG A 32 14.88 -0.73 -13.15
CA ARG A 32 15.64 -1.83 -13.74
C ARG A 32 16.06 -2.84 -12.68
N LYS A 33 16.62 -2.38 -11.55
CA LYS A 33 17.04 -3.27 -10.45
C LYS A 33 15.85 -4.03 -9.88
N TRP A 34 14.72 -3.36 -9.69
CA TRP A 34 13.49 -3.99 -9.22
C TRP A 34 12.99 -5.06 -10.19
N ALA A 35 12.96 -4.74 -11.48
CA ALA A 35 12.56 -5.70 -12.51
C ALA A 35 13.47 -6.94 -12.52
N ILE A 36 14.80 -6.77 -12.42
CA ILE A 36 15.74 -7.88 -12.31
C ILE A 36 15.42 -8.75 -11.09
N ALA A 37 15.17 -8.15 -9.95
CA ALA A 37 14.90 -8.90 -8.72
C ALA A 37 13.57 -9.68 -8.76
N VAL A 38 12.51 -9.08 -9.34
CA VAL A 38 11.18 -9.70 -9.41
C VAL A 38 11.11 -10.82 -10.45
N TYR A 39 11.82 -10.68 -11.57
CA TYR A 39 11.78 -11.66 -12.67
C TYR A 39 12.88 -12.71 -12.60
N TRP A 40 13.81 -12.61 -11.64
CA TRP A 40 14.89 -13.59 -11.51
C TRP A 40 14.37 -15.05 -11.45
N PRO A 41 14.94 -16.03 -12.18
CA PRO A 41 16.15 -15.93 -13.03
C PRO A 41 15.88 -15.52 -14.49
N ASP A 42 14.66 -15.21 -14.86
CA ASP A 42 14.26 -14.86 -16.21
C ASP A 42 14.65 -13.41 -16.58
N THR A 43 14.75 -13.14 -17.87
CA THR A 43 14.95 -11.77 -18.36
C THR A 43 13.66 -10.96 -18.17
N PRO A 44 13.72 -9.78 -17.52
CA PRO A 44 12.55 -8.93 -17.37
C PRO A 44 11.97 -8.48 -18.73
N PRO A 45 10.64 -8.23 -18.83
CA PRO A 45 10.02 -7.61 -19.99
C PRO A 45 10.72 -6.31 -20.40
N ARG A 46 10.94 -6.11 -21.71
CA ARG A 46 11.70 -4.98 -22.24
C ARG A 46 11.19 -3.61 -21.84
N GLN A 47 9.90 -3.47 -21.61
CA GLN A 47 9.27 -2.20 -21.18
C GLN A 47 9.82 -1.64 -19.86
N PHE A 48 10.51 -2.46 -19.06
CA PHE A 48 11.03 -2.05 -17.75
C PHE A 48 12.50 -1.61 -17.79
N TRP A 49 13.21 -1.80 -18.91
CA TRP A 49 14.64 -1.53 -18.96
C TRP A 49 15.16 -1.07 -20.32
N ASP A 50 14.44 -1.34 -21.43
CA ASP A 50 14.86 -1.00 -22.77
C ASP A 50 14.16 0.29 -23.22
N ALA A 51 14.91 1.40 -23.19
CA ALA A 51 14.36 2.72 -23.48
C ALA A 51 13.88 2.87 -24.94
N ASP A 52 14.56 2.22 -25.91
CA ASP A 52 14.17 2.29 -27.31
C ASP A 52 12.89 1.51 -27.59
N TYR A 53 12.78 0.33 -27.00
CA TYR A 53 11.54 -0.44 -27.03
C TYR A 53 10.39 0.31 -26.35
N ALA A 54 10.62 0.83 -25.15
CA ALA A 54 9.60 1.51 -24.34
C ALA A 54 9.08 2.79 -25.00
N ARG A 55 9.94 3.52 -25.73
CA ARG A 55 9.55 4.73 -26.47
C ARG A 55 8.50 4.44 -27.53
N ASN A 56 8.55 3.26 -28.16
CA ASN A 56 7.59 2.80 -29.16
C ASN A 56 6.40 2.05 -28.57
N SER A 57 6.34 1.87 -27.25
CA SER A 57 5.22 1.25 -26.55
C SER A 57 4.06 2.24 -26.34
N ARG A 58 2.90 1.71 -25.97
CA ARG A 58 1.74 2.55 -25.60
C ARG A 58 2.02 3.56 -24.49
N TRP A 59 3.11 3.35 -23.72
CA TRP A 59 3.48 4.21 -22.61
C TRP A 59 4.43 5.34 -23.00
N GLY A 60 5.13 5.22 -24.13
CA GLY A 60 6.09 6.21 -24.63
C GLY A 60 7.36 6.38 -23.79
N SER A 61 7.55 5.56 -22.78
CA SER A 61 8.70 5.57 -21.87
C SER A 61 8.82 4.25 -21.12
N ILE A 62 9.95 4.02 -20.46
CA ILE A 62 10.09 2.97 -19.44
C ILE A 62 8.99 3.15 -18.40
N VAL A 63 8.44 2.05 -17.91
CA VAL A 63 7.48 1.98 -16.81
C VAL A 63 7.98 1.00 -15.76
N ALA A 64 7.57 1.19 -14.51
CA ALA A 64 7.89 0.27 -13.43
C ALA A 64 6.95 -0.96 -13.45
N PRO A 65 7.41 -2.14 -13.00
CA PRO A 65 6.54 -3.25 -12.65
C PRO A 65 5.48 -2.83 -11.63
N HIS A 66 4.34 -3.50 -11.61
CA HIS A 66 3.23 -3.16 -10.69
C HIS A 66 3.64 -3.23 -9.22
N GLU A 67 4.53 -4.16 -8.88
CA GLU A 67 5.03 -4.39 -7.52
C GLU A 67 6.12 -3.39 -7.10
N PHE A 68 6.58 -2.52 -8.02
CA PHE A 68 7.61 -1.53 -7.71
C PHE A 68 7.19 -0.66 -6.53
N ASN A 69 8.08 -0.56 -5.54
CA ASN A 69 7.85 0.24 -4.35
C ASN A 69 8.85 1.41 -4.27
N PRO A 70 8.45 2.63 -4.61
CA PRO A 70 9.32 3.81 -4.56
C PRO A 70 9.71 4.20 -3.12
N PHE A 71 9.10 3.59 -2.10
CA PHE A 71 9.38 3.81 -0.68
C PHE A 71 10.25 2.70 -0.06
N ALA A 72 10.79 1.77 -0.86
CA ALA A 72 11.49 0.59 -0.36
C ALA A 72 12.79 0.91 0.41
N TRP A 73 13.41 2.05 0.16
CA TRP A 73 14.72 2.44 0.72
C TRP A 73 14.63 3.74 1.53
N PRO A 74 13.89 3.77 2.65
CA PRO A 74 13.78 4.98 3.45
C PRO A 74 15.08 5.27 4.18
N ILE A 75 15.53 6.53 4.19
CA ILE A 75 16.65 6.98 5.02
C ILE A 75 16.23 6.93 6.50
N GLU A 76 15.05 7.46 6.79
CA GLU A 76 14.45 7.41 8.12
C GLU A 76 13.31 6.40 8.17
N ARG A 77 13.37 5.49 9.14
CA ARG A 77 12.27 4.55 9.39
C ARG A 77 11.19 5.27 10.18
N ARG A 78 10.01 5.38 9.60
CA ARG A 78 8.81 5.89 10.29
C ARG A 78 8.01 4.71 10.83
N GLU A 79 7.55 4.84 12.07
CA GLU A 79 6.54 3.91 12.57
C GLU A 79 5.18 4.26 11.97
N ALA A 80 4.56 3.28 11.31
CA ALA A 80 3.20 3.44 10.81
C ALA A 80 2.19 3.48 11.98
N THR A 81 1.13 4.24 11.81
CA THR A 81 0.04 4.30 12.79
C THR A 81 -0.58 2.92 12.99
N ARG A 82 -0.53 2.42 14.20
CA ARG A 82 -1.15 1.13 14.56
C ARG A 82 -2.64 1.30 14.79
N LEU A 83 -3.44 0.69 13.93
CA LEU A 83 -4.89 0.64 14.06
C LEU A 83 -5.31 -0.42 15.08
N GLY A 84 -6.26 -0.09 15.94
CA GLY A 84 -6.82 -1.02 16.91
C GLY A 84 -5.95 -1.27 18.14
N GLY A 85 -4.98 -0.38 18.41
CA GLY A 85 -4.18 -0.44 19.64
C GLY A 85 -3.03 -1.45 19.60
N PRO A 86 -2.51 -1.88 20.77
CA PRO A 86 -1.35 -2.77 20.87
C PRO A 86 -1.64 -4.15 20.27
N ILE A 87 -0.58 -4.82 19.85
CA ILE A 87 -0.61 -6.24 19.45
C ILE A 87 -0.20 -7.07 20.66
N GLY A 88 -0.99 -8.09 21.01
CA GLY A 88 -0.76 -8.93 22.16
C GLY A 88 -1.58 -10.21 22.12
N LYS A 89 -1.69 -10.86 23.29
CA LYS A 89 -2.42 -12.13 23.46
C LYS A 89 -3.84 -11.94 24.00
N GLU A 90 -4.14 -10.75 24.54
CA GLU A 90 -5.44 -10.46 25.11
C GLU A 90 -6.53 -10.32 24.02
N PRO A 91 -7.80 -10.52 24.38
CA PRO A 91 -8.92 -10.30 23.46
C PRO A 91 -8.88 -8.90 22.82
N GLY A 92 -9.04 -8.84 21.49
CA GLY A 92 -8.92 -7.60 20.71
C GLY A 92 -7.50 -7.16 20.38
N GLN A 93 -6.47 -7.81 20.93
CA GLN A 93 -5.06 -7.51 20.64
C GLN A 93 -4.43 -8.47 19.61
N ARG A 94 -5.05 -9.62 19.39
CA ARG A 94 -4.59 -10.58 18.37
C ARG A 94 -4.92 -10.07 16.99
N VAL A 95 -4.01 -10.28 16.05
CA VAL A 95 -4.13 -9.75 14.68
C VAL A 95 -4.12 -10.87 13.66
N LEU A 96 -5.06 -10.81 12.74
CA LEU A 96 -5.07 -11.60 11.51
C LEU A 96 -5.02 -10.68 10.29
N ASN A 97 -4.34 -11.15 9.25
CA ASN A 97 -4.42 -10.52 7.94
C ASN A 97 -5.71 -11.01 7.24
N GLY A 98 -6.63 -10.10 7.00
CA GLY A 98 -7.88 -10.38 6.30
C GLY A 98 -7.77 -10.29 4.77
N GLY A 99 -6.56 -10.09 4.26
CA GLY A 99 -6.30 -9.96 2.82
C GLY A 99 -6.23 -8.51 2.34
N SER A 100 -5.88 -8.36 1.06
CA SER A 100 -5.91 -7.08 0.38
C SER A 100 -6.39 -7.20 -1.07
N THR A 101 -6.92 -6.11 -1.60
CA THR A 101 -7.27 -5.95 -3.00
C THR A 101 -6.54 -4.73 -3.54
N ILE A 102 -5.79 -4.90 -4.63
CA ILE A 102 -5.01 -3.84 -5.25
C ILE A 102 -5.56 -3.56 -6.64
N ARG A 103 -5.75 -2.26 -6.94
CA ARG A 103 -6.08 -1.77 -8.27
C ARG A 103 -4.96 -0.86 -8.76
N TYR A 104 -4.49 -1.13 -9.98
CA TYR A 104 -3.46 -0.35 -10.65
C TYR A 104 -4.09 0.53 -11.72
N TYR A 105 -3.55 1.74 -11.87
CA TYR A 105 -4.04 2.77 -12.79
C TYR A 105 -2.91 3.24 -13.70
N THR A 106 -2.44 4.47 -13.55
CA THR A 106 -1.31 5.00 -14.31
C THR A 106 -0.01 4.35 -13.86
N PRO A 107 0.82 3.80 -14.76
CA PRO A 107 2.11 3.21 -14.38
C PRO A 107 3.08 4.28 -13.87
N ILE A 108 3.96 3.88 -12.96
CA ILE A 108 5.06 4.72 -12.49
C ILE A 108 6.11 4.79 -13.59
N ARG A 109 6.63 6.00 -13.85
CA ARG A 109 7.65 6.30 -14.84
C ARG A 109 8.88 6.93 -14.19
N PRO A 110 10.05 6.90 -14.86
CA PRO A 110 11.19 7.67 -14.41
C PRO A 110 10.85 9.16 -14.25
N GLY A 111 11.31 9.75 -13.14
CA GLY A 111 11.01 11.13 -12.77
C GLY A 111 9.72 11.32 -11.98
N ASP A 112 8.87 10.31 -11.85
CA ASP A 112 7.67 10.41 -11.02
C ASP A 112 8.04 10.54 -9.54
N VAL A 113 7.33 11.42 -8.85
CA VAL A 113 7.32 11.54 -7.39
C VAL A 113 5.98 11.01 -6.88
N ILE A 114 6.03 9.95 -6.12
CA ILE A 114 4.82 9.27 -5.66
C ILE A 114 4.45 9.75 -4.26
N ARG A 115 3.20 10.17 -4.11
CA ARG A 115 2.58 10.45 -2.82
C ARG A 115 1.75 9.24 -2.39
N SER A 116 1.98 8.75 -1.18
CA SER A 116 1.17 7.72 -0.52
C SER A 116 0.40 8.35 0.64
N GLY A 117 -0.86 8.00 0.81
CA GLY A 117 -1.65 8.34 1.97
C GLY A 117 -2.54 7.16 2.36
N THR A 118 -2.80 7.00 3.66
CA THR A 118 -3.61 5.91 4.22
C THR A 118 -4.82 6.46 4.94
N LYS A 119 -6.00 5.86 4.72
CA LYS A 119 -7.24 6.15 5.44
C LYS A 119 -7.83 4.86 6.01
N LEU A 120 -8.40 4.93 7.20
CA LEU A 120 -9.33 3.91 7.67
C LEU A 120 -10.70 4.22 7.05
N VAL A 121 -11.15 3.38 6.12
CA VAL A 121 -12.41 3.64 5.38
C VAL A 121 -13.61 2.96 6.02
N GLU A 122 -13.39 1.85 6.72
CA GLU A 122 -14.46 1.11 7.37
C GLU A 122 -13.95 0.40 8.63
N ALA A 123 -14.79 0.35 9.66
CA ALA A 123 -14.58 -0.44 10.87
C ALA A 123 -15.91 -1.07 11.29
N TYR A 124 -15.95 -2.39 11.42
CA TYR A 124 -17.13 -3.12 11.86
C TYR A 124 -16.77 -4.36 12.67
N GLU A 125 -17.75 -4.92 13.38
CA GLU A 125 -17.59 -6.13 14.16
C GLU A 125 -18.47 -7.26 13.63
N LYS A 126 -17.94 -8.47 13.75
CA LYS A 126 -18.70 -9.71 13.52
C LYS A 126 -18.38 -10.70 14.63
N THR A 127 -19.38 -11.46 15.06
CA THR A 127 -19.18 -12.57 15.98
C THR A 127 -19.01 -13.87 15.19
N GLY A 128 -17.95 -14.60 15.49
CA GLY A 128 -17.64 -15.88 14.86
C GLY A 128 -17.09 -16.89 15.86
N ARG A 129 -16.42 -17.92 15.35
CA ARG A 129 -15.86 -19.00 16.19
C ARG A 129 -14.78 -18.51 17.17
N LEU A 130 -14.12 -17.40 16.88
CA LEU A 130 -13.11 -16.76 17.73
C LEU A 130 -13.70 -15.70 18.68
N GLY A 131 -15.03 -15.63 18.81
CA GLY A 131 -15.72 -14.58 19.54
C GLY A 131 -15.98 -13.34 18.69
N VAL A 132 -15.99 -12.17 19.31
CA VAL A 132 -16.11 -10.89 18.62
C VAL A 132 -14.82 -10.59 17.86
N MET A 133 -14.95 -10.27 16.59
CA MET A 133 -13.85 -9.87 15.71
C MET A 133 -14.12 -8.48 15.15
N MET A 134 -13.14 -7.59 15.27
CA MET A 134 -13.18 -6.26 14.67
C MET A 134 -12.42 -6.27 13.34
N PHE A 135 -13.08 -5.81 12.29
CA PHE A 135 -12.54 -5.66 10.94
C PHE A 135 -12.22 -4.19 10.71
N LEU A 136 -10.98 -3.92 10.33
CA LEU A 136 -10.48 -2.58 10.01
C LEU A 136 -10.04 -2.57 8.55
N ILE A 137 -10.75 -1.84 7.70
CA ILE A 137 -10.44 -1.73 6.28
C ILE A 137 -9.75 -0.39 6.04
N SER A 138 -8.49 -0.46 5.60
CA SER A 138 -7.69 0.71 5.24
C SER A 138 -7.58 0.82 3.72
N GLU A 139 -7.71 2.04 3.21
CA GLU A 139 -7.36 2.40 1.85
C GLU A 139 -5.97 3.05 1.84
N ILE A 140 -5.07 2.53 1.00
CA ILE A 140 -3.75 3.11 0.74
C ILE A 140 -3.77 3.58 -0.71
N ALA A 141 -3.73 4.90 -0.92
CA ALA A 141 -3.79 5.49 -2.24
C ALA A 141 -2.43 6.10 -2.63
N TRP A 142 -1.98 5.78 -3.85
CA TRP A 142 -0.78 6.37 -4.44
C TRP A 142 -1.17 7.26 -5.61
N THR A 143 -0.61 8.46 -5.63
CA THR A 143 -0.74 9.42 -6.74
C THR A 143 0.63 9.93 -7.15
N ASN A 144 0.79 10.30 -8.42
CA ASN A 144 2.00 10.98 -8.87
C ASN A 144 1.89 12.50 -8.70
N GLN A 145 2.94 13.25 -9.04
CA GLN A 145 2.99 14.70 -8.93
C GLN A 145 2.00 15.45 -9.84
N ARG A 146 1.39 14.76 -10.81
CA ARG A 146 0.33 15.30 -11.67
C ARG A 146 -1.07 15.08 -11.11
N GLY A 147 -1.17 14.44 -9.93
CA GLY A 147 -2.45 14.07 -9.31
C GLY A 147 -3.11 12.82 -9.93
N GLU A 148 -2.42 12.12 -10.82
CA GLU A 148 -2.93 10.89 -11.44
C GLU A 148 -2.84 9.74 -10.43
N ARG A 149 -3.91 8.93 -10.36
CA ARG A 149 -3.90 7.70 -9.55
C ARG A 149 -2.90 6.70 -10.12
N VAL A 150 -2.08 6.14 -9.27
CA VAL A 150 -1.11 5.09 -9.60
C VAL A 150 -1.59 3.74 -9.09
N LYS A 151 -1.95 3.68 -7.81
CA LYS A 151 -2.40 2.46 -7.14
C LYS A 151 -3.36 2.79 -6.01
N VAL A 152 -4.36 1.93 -5.81
CA VAL A 152 -5.21 1.94 -4.61
C VAL A 152 -5.28 0.53 -4.05
N GLU A 153 -4.91 0.37 -2.79
CA GLU A 153 -4.97 -0.88 -2.06
C GLU A 153 -6.00 -0.75 -0.93
N HIS A 154 -6.94 -1.70 -0.86
CA HIS A 154 -7.80 -1.91 0.30
C HIS A 154 -7.28 -3.10 1.09
N LYS A 155 -6.83 -2.86 2.31
CA LYS A 155 -6.25 -3.86 3.20
C LYS A 155 -7.15 -4.08 4.40
N THR A 156 -7.48 -5.33 4.67
CA THR A 156 -8.27 -5.73 5.85
C THR A 156 -7.35 -6.25 6.95
N SER A 157 -7.43 -5.64 8.13
CA SER A 157 -6.85 -6.15 9.37
C SER A 157 -7.98 -6.60 10.30
N ILE A 158 -7.83 -7.76 10.91
CA ILE A 158 -8.82 -8.31 11.83
C ILE A 158 -8.20 -8.38 13.22
N ARG A 159 -8.95 -7.87 14.21
CA ARG A 159 -8.63 -7.97 15.63
C ARG A 159 -9.61 -8.92 16.33
N TYR A 160 -9.12 -9.78 17.24
CA TYR A 160 -9.96 -10.72 17.96
C TYR A 160 -9.40 -11.07 19.35
#